data_9730bff85c038fb769bebe4c09cb68a3
#
_entry.id   9730bff85c038fb769bebe4c09cb68a3
#
_cell.length_a   1.000
_cell.length_b   1.000
_cell.length_c   1.000
_cell.angle_alpha   90.00
_cell.angle_beta   90.00
_cell.angle_gamma   90.00
#
_symmetry.space_group_name_H-M   'P 1'
#
loop_
_entity.id
_entity.type
_entity.pdbx_description
1 polymer ?
#
loop_
_entity_poly.entity_id
_entity_poly.type
_entity_poly.pdbx_seq_one_letter_code
_entity_poly.pdbx_strand_id
1 'polypeptide(L)'
;DEQPDEFFDSLNSAVQKCFKAYGVETYVDMLGTNEAPGSWYPMYSFSGTMTTSTPGGVAWTKMGEIKHEYLPRVVMADDFESEWNTYMKAYEGCNPQDFLDEMQAELDRRMEEAAKFE
;
A
#
# COMPACT_ATOMS: atom_id res chain seq x y z
N ASP A 1 10.76 28.77 -7.57
CA ASP A 1 9.28 28.87 -7.63
C ASP A 1 8.94 29.35 -9.02
N GLU A 2 8.80 28.40 -9.93
CA GLU A 2 8.35 28.69 -11.30
C GLU A 2 6.88 29.09 -11.23
N GLN A 3 6.56 30.17 -11.93
CA GLN A 3 5.17 30.61 -12.01
C GLN A 3 4.39 29.54 -12.79
N PRO A 4 3.18 29.17 -12.39
CA PRO A 4 2.38 28.13 -13.04
C PRO A 4 2.22 28.34 -14.55
N ASP A 5 2.01 29.59 -14.98
CA ASP A 5 1.84 29.95 -16.38
C ASP A 5 3.11 29.66 -17.21
N GLU A 6 4.29 30.07 -16.71
CA GLU A 6 5.58 29.81 -17.38
C GLU A 6 5.88 28.33 -17.48
N PHE A 7 5.56 27.58 -16.42
CA PHE A 7 5.70 26.12 -16.42
C PHE A 7 4.79 25.49 -17.48
N PHE A 8 3.51 25.86 -17.51
CA PHE A 8 2.54 25.31 -18.45
C PHE A 8 2.94 25.60 -19.90
N ASP A 9 3.39 26.83 -20.20
CA ASP A 9 3.83 27.24 -21.55
C ASP A 9 5.10 26.52 -21.99
N SER A 10 5.93 26.08 -21.06
CA SER A 10 7.15 25.28 -21.37
C SER A 10 6.86 23.84 -21.78
N LEU A 11 5.65 23.33 -21.49
CA LEU A 11 5.26 21.95 -21.79
C LEU A 11 5.00 21.73 -23.29
N ASN A 12 5.23 20.52 -23.76
CA ASN A 12 4.85 20.15 -25.12
C ASN A 12 3.33 20.14 -25.32
N SER A 13 2.87 20.32 -26.55
CA SER A 13 1.46 20.51 -26.87
C SER A 13 0.55 19.32 -26.48
N ALA A 14 1.08 18.09 -26.40
CA ALA A 14 0.32 16.92 -25.98
C ALA A 14 0.05 16.97 -24.47
N VAL A 15 1.05 17.33 -23.68
CA VAL A 15 0.93 17.48 -22.22
C VAL A 15 0.03 18.67 -21.88
N GLN A 16 0.16 19.81 -22.59
CA GLN A 16 -0.74 20.96 -22.41
C GLN A 16 -2.22 20.59 -22.66
N LYS A 17 -2.50 19.77 -23.69
CA LYS A 17 -3.86 19.28 -23.97
C LYS A 17 -4.38 18.37 -22.84
N CYS A 18 -3.51 17.52 -22.30
CA CYS A 18 -3.85 16.69 -21.17
C CYS A 18 -4.21 17.53 -19.93
N PHE A 19 -3.37 18.50 -19.57
CA PHE A 19 -3.60 19.41 -18.45
C PHE A 19 -4.90 20.19 -18.59
N LYS A 20 -5.17 20.74 -19.78
CA LYS A 20 -6.43 21.42 -20.08
C LYS A 20 -7.65 20.51 -19.94
N ALA A 21 -7.53 19.24 -20.34
CA ALA A 21 -8.61 18.27 -20.20
C ALA A 21 -8.93 17.95 -18.73
N TYR A 22 -7.91 17.97 -17.86
CA TYR A 22 -8.07 17.79 -16.40
C TYR A 22 -8.38 19.11 -15.66
N GLY A 23 -8.29 20.27 -16.31
CA GLY A 23 -8.55 21.57 -15.69
C GLY A 23 -7.48 21.99 -14.69
N VAL A 24 -6.23 21.59 -14.92
CA VAL A 24 -5.08 21.85 -14.04
C VAL A 24 -3.95 22.56 -14.82
N GLU A 25 -3.06 23.24 -14.12
CA GLU A 25 -1.92 23.99 -14.69
C GLU A 25 -0.58 23.36 -14.31
N THR A 26 -0.52 22.62 -13.21
CA THR A 26 0.70 21.97 -12.73
C THR A 26 0.48 20.48 -12.44
N TYR A 27 1.59 19.72 -12.34
CA TYR A 27 1.53 18.34 -11.88
C TYR A 27 1.05 18.20 -10.43
N VAL A 28 1.32 19.21 -9.61
CA VAL A 28 0.86 19.23 -8.21
C VAL A 28 -0.66 19.30 -8.15
N ASP A 29 -1.28 20.12 -9.01
CA ASP A 29 -2.75 20.20 -9.10
C ASP A 29 -3.38 18.87 -9.53
N MET A 30 -2.70 18.12 -10.41
CA MET A 30 -3.15 16.79 -10.82
C MET A 30 -3.15 15.76 -9.68
N LEU A 31 -2.24 15.91 -8.71
CA LEU A 31 -2.18 15.00 -7.55
C LEU A 31 -3.31 15.24 -6.56
N GLY A 32 -4.01 16.38 -6.69
CA GLY A 32 -5.05 16.78 -5.77
C GLY A 32 -4.51 17.21 -4.39
N THR A 33 -5.42 17.66 -3.55
CA THR A 33 -5.08 17.95 -2.15
C THR A 33 -4.84 16.66 -1.39
N ASN A 34 -3.72 16.58 -0.69
CA ASN A 34 -3.47 15.50 0.25
C ASN A 34 -4.59 15.52 1.30
N GLU A 35 -5.47 14.52 1.27
CA GLU A 35 -6.44 14.35 2.33
C GLU A 35 -5.69 14.16 3.66
N ALA A 36 -6.29 14.65 4.74
CA ALA A 36 -5.76 14.44 6.08
C ALA A 36 -5.37 12.97 6.31
N PRO A 37 -4.38 12.69 7.16
CA PRO A 37 -3.92 11.34 7.42
C PRO A 37 -5.11 10.41 7.62
N GLY A 38 -5.24 9.46 6.71
CA GLY A 38 -6.37 8.54 6.67
C GLY A 38 -6.37 7.58 7.86
N SER A 39 -7.26 6.63 7.80
CA SER A 39 -7.55 5.64 8.86
C SER A 39 -6.36 4.77 9.33
N TRP A 40 -5.19 4.90 8.69
CA TRP A 40 -3.99 4.12 9.05
C TRP A 40 -3.12 4.76 10.13
N TYR A 41 -3.46 5.94 10.64
CA TYR A 41 -2.78 6.47 11.82
C TYR A 41 -3.07 5.57 13.05
N PRO A 42 -2.09 5.24 13.88
CA PRO A 42 -0.66 5.60 13.83
C PRO A 42 0.25 4.57 13.15
N MET A 43 -0.29 3.64 12.34
CA MET A 43 0.42 2.47 11.81
C MET A 43 1.10 2.69 10.45
N TYR A 44 1.32 3.94 10.05
CA TYR A 44 1.97 4.24 8.77
C TYR A 44 3.28 3.48 8.59
N SER A 45 3.41 2.86 7.44
CA SER A 45 4.64 2.20 6.99
C SER A 45 5.18 1.10 7.89
N PHE A 46 4.49 0.71 8.97
CA PHE A 46 5.00 -0.31 9.88
C PHE A 46 5.28 -1.64 9.17
N SER A 47 4.33 -2.13 8.36
CA SER A 47 4.53 -3.35 7.59
C SER A 47 5.74 -3.30 6.64
N GLY A 48 6.08 -2.11 6.14
CA GLY A 48 7.26 -1.89 5.30
C GLY A 48 8.60 -1.94 6.09
N THR A 49 8.55 -1.82 7.41
CA THR A 49 9.73 -1.92 8.28
C THR A 49 9.93 -3.31 8.88
N MET A 50 8.94 -4.20 8.72
CA MET A 50 9.03 -5.58 9.22
C MET A 50 10.12 -6.35 8.48
N THR A 51 10.92 -7.08 9.23
CA THR A 51 12.01 -7.89 8.70
C THR A 51 11.83 -9.36 9.09
N THR A 52 12.53 -10.25 8.43
CA THR A 52 12.51 -11.69 8.75
C THR A 52 13.21 -12.05 10.08
N SER A 53 13.55 -11.05 10.91
CA SER A 53 14.06 -11.26 12.26
C SER A 53 12.99 -11.61 13.29
N THR A 54 11.71 -11.41 12.94
CA THR A 54 10.56 -11.71 13.79
C THR A 54 9.61 -12.70 13.12
N PRO A 55 8.82 -13.48 13.89
CA PRO A 55 7.80 -14.37 13.32
C PRO A 55 6.81 -13.64 12.41
N GLY A 56 6.32 -12.47 12.82
CA GLY A 56 5.41 -11.65 12.01
C GLY A 56 6.04 -11.17 10.70
N GLY A 57 7.31 -10.75 10.73
CA GLY A 57 8.04 -10.37 9.52
C GLY A 57 8.32 -11.56 8.58
N VAL A 58 8.56 -12.75 9.12
CA VAL A 58 8.66 -13.99 8.32
C VAL A 58 7.31 -14.29 7.66
N ALA A 59 6.21 -14.24 8.43
CA ALA A 59 4.87 -14.45 7.90
C ALA A 59 4.53 -13.43 6.79
N TRP A 60 4.81 -12.14 7.03
CA TRP A 60 4.60 -11.07 6.05
C TRP A 60 5.32 -11.32 4.72
N THR A 61 6.60 -11.67 4.79
CA THR A 61 7.41 -11.98 3.60
C THR A 61 6.85 -13.16 2.83
N LYS A 62 6.56 -14.27 3.52
CA LYS A 62 6.00 -15.48 2.90
C LYS A 62 4.63 -15.23 2.28
N MET A 63 3.74 -14.50 2.96
CA MET A 63 2.43 -14.12 2.40
C MET A 63 2.58 -13.34 1.10
N GLY A 64 3.57 -12.43 1.03
CA GLY A 64 3.91 -11.70 -0.20
C GLY A 64 4.34 -12.63 -1.33
N GLU A 65 5.25 -13.57 -1.07
CA GLU A 65 5.72 -14.56 -2.03
C GLU A 65 4.58 -15.44 -2.55
N ILE A 66 3.78 -16.00 -1.66
CA ILE A 66 2.61 -16.83 -1.99
C ILE A 66 1.60 -16.05 -2.83
N LYS A 67 1.33 -14.80 -2.48
CA LYS A 67 0.45 -13.94 -3.27
C LYS A 67 0.97 -13.77 -4.71
N HIS A 68 2.25 -13.47 -4.87
CA HIS A 68 2.85 -13.30 -6.20
C HIS A 68 2.86 -14.58 -7.03
N GLU A 69 3.00 -15.73 -6.39
CA GLU A 69 2.98 -17.04 -7.06
C GLU A 69 1.56 -17.46 -7.46
N TYR A 70 0.60 -17.37 -6.56
CA TYR A 70 -0.73 -17.98 -6.74
C TYR A 70 -1.77 -17.07 -7.38
N LEU A 71 -1.75 -15.75 -7.15
CA LEU A 71 -2.78 -14.88 -7.75
C LEU A 71 -2.84 -14.95 -9.28
N PRO A 72 -1.71 -14.98 -10.02
CA PRO A 72 -1.78 -15.17 -11.46
C PRO A 72 -2.40 -16.52 -11.87
N ARG A 73 -2.14 -17.60 -11.10
CA ARG A 73 -2.73 -18.92 -11.36
C ARG A 73 -4.25 -18.89 -11.14
N VAL A 74 -4.70 -18.28 -10.04
CA VAL A 74 -6.13 -18.12 -9.73
C VAL A 74 -6.85 -17.35 -10.82
N VAL A 75 -6.26 -16.25 -11.30
CA VAL A 75 -6.85 -15.42 -12.38
C VAL A 75 -6.95 -16.18 -13.71
N MET A 76 -6.00 -17.07 -13.98
CA MET A 76 -5.91 -17.83 -15.23
C MET A 76 -6.51 -19.23 -15.14
N ALA A 77 -7.06 -19.63 -13.99
CA ALA A 77 -7.54 -20.98 -13.76
C ALA A 77 -8.84 -21.30 -14.51
N ASP A 78 -8.92 -22.47 -15.12
CA ASP A 78 -10.17 -23.01 -15.65
C ASP A 78 -11.14 -23.39 -14.52
N ASP A 79 -10.60 -23.89 -13.38
CA ASP A 79 -11.33 -24.17 -12.14
C ASP A 79 -10.86 -23.21 -11.03
N PHE A 80 -11.57 -22.08 -10.95
CA PHE A 80 -11.29 -21.03 -9.96
C PHE A 80 -11.35 -21.55 -8.51
N GLU A 81 -12.38 -22.32 -8.17
CA GLU A 81 -12.58 -22.80 -6.79
C GLU A 81 -11.43 -23.69 -6.32
N SER A 82 -10.99 -24.60 -7.17
CA SER A 82 -9.86 -25.47 -6.88
C SER A 82 -8.58 -24.70 -6.66
N GLU A 83 -8.27 -23.74 -7.56
CA GLU A 83 -7.03 -22.97 -7.46
C GLU A 83 -7.07 -21.98 -6.30
N TRP A 84 -8.25 -21.37 -6.04
CA TRP A 84 -8.45 -20.53 -4.86
C TRP A 84 -8.23 -21.26 -3.55
N ASN A 85 -8.78 -22.46 -3.42
CA ASN A 85 -8.59 -23.29 -2.24
C ASN A 85 -7.12 -23.69 -2.04
N THR A 86 -6.40 -23.93 -3.13
CA THR A 86 -4.95 -24.22 -3.10
C THR A 86 -4.17 -23.00 -2.61
N TYR A 87 -4.51 -21.80 -3.12
CA TYR A 87 -3.92 -20.55 -2.65
C TYR A 87 -4.20 -20.32 -1.17
N MET A 88 -5.43 -20.45 -0.72
CA MET A 88 -5.80 -20.23 0.69
C MET A 88 -5.06 -21.19 1.64
N LYS A 89 -4.89 -22.45 1.25
CA LYS A 89 -4.08 -23.41 2.01
C LYS A 89 -2.61 -23.00 2.14
N ALA A 90 -2.02 -22.52 1.04
CA ALA A 90 -0.65 -22.02 1.04
C ALA A 90 -0.52 -20.75 1.91
N TYR A 91 -1.50 -19.86 1.84
CA TYR A 91 -1.56 -18.63 2.63
C TYR A 91 -1.67 -18.91 4.13
N GLU A 92 -2.55 -19.84 4.53
CA GLU A 92 -2.67 -20.27 5.94
C GLU A 92 -1.37 -20.89 6.46
N GLY A 93 -0.64 -21.62 5.61
CA GLY A 93 0.68 -22.19 5.93
C GLY A 93 1.77 -21.15 6.21
N CYS A 94 1.54 -19.88 5.89
CA CYS A 94 2.46 -18.78 6.21
C CYS A 94 2.34 -18.27 7.65
N ASN A 95 1.42 -18.79 8.46
CA ASN A 95 1.10 -18.33 9.81
C ASN A 95 0.72 -16.83 9.85
N PRO A 96 -0.32 -16.40 9.14
CA PRO A 96 -0.72 -15.00 9.11
C PRO A 96 -1.06 -14.42 10.50
N GLN A 97 -1.37 -15.28 11.48
CA GLN A 97 -1.61 -14.84 12.85
C GLN A 97 -0.37 -14.19 13.48
N ASP A 98 0.82 -14.69 13.22
CA ASP A 98 2.07 -14.10 13.74
C ASP A 98 2.24 -12.65 13.26
N PHE A 99 1.83 -12.37 12.01
CA PHE A 99 1.82 -11.00 11.47
C PHE A 99 0.79 -10.13 12.17
N LEU A 100 -0.43 -10.62 12.39
CA LEU A 100 -1.50 -9.88 13.05
C LEU A 100 -1.13 -9.56 14.51
N ASP A 101 -0.54 -10.51 15.21
CA ASP A 101 -0.11 -10.34 16.60
C ASP A 101 0.97 -9.26 16.74
N GLU A 102 1.95 -9.25 15.82
CA GLU A 102 2.99 -8.24 15.80
C GLU A 102 2.44 -6.85 15.43
N MET A 103 1.51 -6.78 14.47
CA MET A 103 0.80 -5.55 14.11
C MET A 103 0.00 -5.00 15.31
N GLN A 104 -0.71 -5.87 16.02
CA GLN A 104 -1.50 -5.46 17.19
C GLN A 104 -0.60 -4.95 18.33
N ALA A 105 0.47 -5.67 18.63
CA ALA A 105 1.42 -5.26 19.66
C ALA A 105 2.03 -3.88 19.38
N GLU A 106 2.38 -3.60 18.12
CA GLU A 106 2.92 -2.29 17.75
C GLU A 106 1.85 -1.19 17.79
N LEU A 107 0.61 -1.50 17.41
CA LEU A 107 -0.50 -0.57 17.52
C LEU A 107 -0.71 -0.15 18.98
N ASP A 108 -0.77 -1.12 19.89
CA ASP A 108 -0.96 -0.89 21.31
C ASP A 108 0.16 -0.02 21.89
N ARG A 109 1.41 -0.32 21.53
CA ARG A 109 2.59 0.47 21.92
C ARG A 109 2.49 1.94 21.44
N ARG A 110 2.08 2.16 20.18
CA ARG A 110 1.95 3.52 19.62
C ARG A 110 0.80 4.28 20.25
N MET A 111 -0.30 3.62 20.55
CA MET A 111 -1.43 4.24 21.25
C MET A 111 -1.06 4.64 22.67
N GLU A 112 -0.32 3.81 23.40
CA GLU A 112 0.20 4.15 24.73
C GLU A 112 1.18 5.34 24.68
N GLU A 113 2.01 5.42 23.65
CA GLU A 113 2.90 6.57 23.46
C GLU A 113 2.12 7.86 23.16
N ALA A 114 1.15 7.80 22.27
CA ALA A 114 0.30 8.95 21.93
C ALA A 114 -0.44 9.52 23.16
N ALA A 115 -0.97 8.65 23.99
CA ALA A 115 -1.69 9.04 25.22
C ALA A 115 -0.83 9.79 26.26
N LYS A 116 0.50 9.77 26.13
CA LYS A 116 1.40 10.53 27.03
C LYS A 116 1.52 12.02 26.65
N PHE A 117 1.03 12.38 25.48
CA PHE A 117 1.11 13.74 24.93
C PHE A 117 -0.25 14.46 24.88
N GLU A 118 -1.32 13.80 25.27
CA GLU A 118 -2.65 14.39 25.49
C GLU A 118 -2.80 14.90 26.95
#